data_39d91f3c195ecb3e5ae88c5d55b27e2d
#
_entry.id   39d91f3c195ecb3e5ae88c5d55b27e2d
#
_cell.length_a   1.000
_cell.length_b   1.000
_cell.length_c   1.000
_cell.angle_alpha   90.00
_cell.angle_beta   90.00
_cell.angle_gamma   90.00
#
_symmetry.space_group_name_H-M   'P 1'
#
loop_
_entity.id
_entity.type
_entity.pdbx_description
1 polymer ?
#
loop_
_entity_poly.entity_id
_entity_poly.type
_entity_poly.pdbx_seq_one_letter_code
_entity_poly.pdbx_strand_id
1 'polypeptide(L)'
;MAGKHSSKNIMWATIIVAIVLIAIIYPLTVKKSTSAADAAAGNDAADIRIQPVAKFELAKAEAPAASGPKDGPTVFNSVCGACHNTGAAGAPKLDDKAAWAPRVAQGKETLYKSAIGGKNAMPPKGGSSLSDDEIKGAVDYILSKVK
;
A
#
# COMPACT_ATOMS: atom_id res chain seq x y z
N MET A 1 17.14 67.56 5.75
CA MET A 1 15.88 67.13 6.47
C MET A 1 15.52 65.76 5.96
N ALA A 2 15.91 64.72 6.69
CA ALA A 2 15.61 63.32 6.33
C ALA A 2 14.20 63.00 6.83
N GLY A 3 13.26 62.82 5.89
CA GLY A 3 11.88 62.45 6.20
C GLY A 3 11.84 61.06 6.84
N LYS A 4 11.38 61.02 8.09
CA LYS A 4 11.11 59.80 8.85
C LYS A 4 9.92 59.09 8.21
N HIS A 5 10.14 58.38 7.10
CA HIS A 5 9.15 57.49 6.56
C HIS A 5 8.90 56.41 7.59
N SER A 6 7.74 56.44 8.24
CA SER A 6 7.33 55.49 9.25
C SER A 6 7.45 54.07 8.69
N SER A 7 8.18 53.22 9.39
CA SER A 7 8.37 51.80 8.97
C SER A 7 7.03 51.08 8.68
N LYS A 8 5.95 51.56 9.26
CA LYS A 8 4.58 51.12 8.99
C LYS A 8 4.15 51.33 7.53
N ASN A 9 4.54 52.48 6.92
CA ASN A 9 4.17 52.79 5.52
C ASN A 9 4.94 51.89 4.55
N ILE A 10 6.20 51.58 4.86
CA ILE A 10 7.02 50.65 4.06
C ILE A 10 6.43 49.23 4.17
N MET A 11 6.07 48.81 5.37
CA MET A 11 5.44 47.51 5.61
C MET A 11 4.13 47.37 4.86
N TRP A 12 3.25 48.38 4.92
CA TRP A 12 1.98 48.36 4.17
C TRP A 12 2.20 48.37 2.65
N ALA A 13 3.18 49.13 2.17
CA ALA A 13 3.53 49.16 0.75
C ALA A 13 4.01 47.78 0.25
N THR A 14 4.84 47.07 1.02
CA THR A 14 5.32 45.72 0.63
C THR A 14 4.18 44.70 0.64
N ILE A 15 3.25 44.78 1.59
CA ILE A 15 2.07 43.88 1.65
C ILE A 15 1.19 44.11 0.42
N ILE A 16 0.92 45.36 0.07
CA ILE A 16 0.09 45.73 -1.11
C ILE A 16 0.74 45.19 -2.40
N VAL A 17 2.05 45.38 -2.56
CA VAL A 17 2.78 44.86 -3.73
C VAL A 17 2.71 43.32 -3.79
N ALA A 18 2.86 42.63 -2.66
CA ALA A 18 2.77 41.19 -2.61
C ALA A 18 1.36 40.67 -2.99
N ILE A 19 0.31 41.34 -2.49
CA ILE A 19 -1.07 40.99 -2.83
C ILE A 19 -1.36 41.19 -4.33
N VAL A 20 -0.88 42.31 -4.89
CA VAL A 20 -1.03 42.59 -6.33
C VAL A 20 -0.30 41.56 -7.19
N LEU A 21 0.90 41.16 -6.80
CA LEU A 21 1.67 40.13 -7.50
C LEU A 21 0.94 38.77 -7.43
N ILE A 22 0.42 38.40 -6.28
CA ILE A 22 -0.37 37.16 -6.11
C ILE A 22 -1.62 37.22 -6.98
N ALA A 23 -2.35 38.31 -6.99
CA ALA A 23 -3.55 38.51 -7.80
C ALA A 23 -3.33 38.40 -9.30
N ILE A 24 -2.10 38.79 -9.77
CA ILE A 24 -1.71 38.69 -11.18
C ILE A 24 -1.23 37.28 -11.51
N ILE A 25 -0.39 36.67 -10.65
CA ILE A 25 0.25 35.38 -10.93
C ILE A 25 -0.74 34.22 -10.73
N TYR A 26 -1.59 34.30 -9.69
CA TYR A 26 -2.54 33.23 -9.36
C TYR A 26 -3.46 32.86 -10.53
N PRO A 27 -4.16 33.78 -11.21
CA PRO A 27 -5.02 33.42 -12.35
C PRO A 27 -4.23 32.92 -13.56
N LEU A 28 -2.96 33.34 -13.74
CA LEU A 28 -2.11 32.86 -14.82
C LEU A 28 -1.64 31.42 -14.59
N THR A 29 -1.34 31.06 -13.34
CA THR A 29 -0.91 29.72 -12.99
C THR A 29 -2.07 28.74 -12.91
N VAL A 30 -3.21 29.15 -12.36
CA VAL A 30 -4.40 28.28 -12.23
C VAL A 30 -5.06 28.04 -13.58
N LYS A 31 -5.15 29.05 -14.47
CA LYS A 31 -5.66 28.82 -15.82
C LYS A 31 -4.84 27.84 -16.65
N LYS A 32 -3.52 27.73 -16.37
CA LYS A 32 -2.68 26.74 -17.05
C LYS A 32 -2.90 25.31 -16.52
N SER A 33 -3.43 25.18 -15.30
CA SER A 33 -3.67 23.87 -14.66
C SER A 33 -5.05 23.30 -14.99
N THR A 34 -6.04 24.12 -15.34
CA THR A 34 -7.41 23.66 -15.70
C THR A 34 -7.54 23.24 -17.16
N SER A 35 -6.54 23.56 -18.00
CA SER A 35 -6.51 23.11 -19.41
C SER A 35 -6.13 21.64 -19.60
N ALA A 36 -5.77 20.94 -18.53
CA ALA A 36 -5.45 19.50 -18.58
C ALA A 36 -6.68 18.58 -18.37
N ALA A 37 -7.84 19.14 -18.02
CA ALA A 37 -9.07 18.38 -17.78
C ALA A 37 -10.02 18.33 -19.01
N ASP A 38 -9.81 19.22 -20.00
CA ASP A 38 -10.66 19.28 -21.20
C ASP A 38 -10.04 18.61 -22.44
N ALA A 39 -8.91 17.90 -22.29
CA ALA A 39 -8.28 17.16 -23.39
C ALA A 39 -8.83 15.72 -23.56
N ALA A 40 -10.01 15.43 -23.01
CA ALA A 40 -10.64 14.10 -23.15
C ALA A 40 -11.50 13.94 -24.40
N ALA A 41 -11.41 14.82 -25.39
CA ALA A 41 -12.19 14.73 -26.64
C ALA A 41 -11.36 15.08 -27.88
N GLY A 42 -10.15 14.59 -27.99
CA GLY A 42 -9.35 14.72 -29.21
C GLY A 42 -8.63 13.42 -29.49
N ASN A 43 -9.01 12.76 -30.61
CA ASN A 43 -8.26 11.65 -31.20
C ASN A 43 -6.89 12.12 -31.64
N ASP A 44 -5.99 12.35 -30.69
CA ASP A 44 -4.64 12.76 -30.99
C ASP A 44 -3.81 11.53 -31.33
N ALA A 45 -3.08 11.59 -32.44
CA ALA A 45 -2.22 10.52 -32.92
C ALA A 45 -1.14 10.09 -31.89
N ALA A 46 -0.95 10.89 -30.82
CA ALA A 46 -0.12 10.55 -29.69
C ALA A 46 -0.75 9.49 -28.78
N ASP A 47 -2.05 9.55 -28.52
CA ASP A 47 -2.78 8.58 -27.68
C ASP A 47 -2.78 7.17 -28.30
N ILE A 48 -2.75 7.08 -29.62
CA ILE A 48 -2.66 5.79 -30.33
C ILE A 48 -1.28 5.16 -30.16
N ARG A 49 -0.22 5.96 -29.97
CA ARG A 49 1.15 5.48 -29.82
C ARG A 49 1.49 4.96 -28.44
N ILE A 50 0.73 5.38 -27.42
CA ILE A 50 0.93 4.99 -26.01
C ILE A 50 -0.16 4.06 -25.50
N GLN A 51 -1.04 3.56 -26.37
CA GLN A 51 -1.96 2.50 -25.95
C GLN A 51 -1.16 1.27 -25.54
N PRO A 52 -1.37 0.76 -24.31
CA PRO A 52 -0.71 -0.47 -23.90
C PRO A 52 -1.06 -1.58 -24.88
N VAL A 53 -0.04 -2.25 -25.42
CA VAL A 53 -0.17 -3.34 -26.42
C VAL A 53 -0.98 -4.52 -25.86
N ALA A 54 -1.14 -4.61 -24.55
CA ALA A 54 -2.04 -5.51 -23.87
C ALA A 54 -3.16 -4.72 -23.23
N LYS A 55 -4.37 -4.81 -23.74
CA LYS A 55 -5.57 -4.51 -22.97
C LYS A 55 -5.68 -5.58 -21.90
N PHE A 56 -5.04 -5.34 -20.75
CA PHE A 56 -5.46 -6.03 -19.56
C PHE A 56 -6.84 -5.48 -19.22
N GLU A 57 -7.89 -6.12 -19.72
CA GLU A 57 -9.12 -6.08 -18.98
C GLU A 57 -8.76 -6.71 -17.65
N LEU A 58 -8.59 -5.86 -16.61
CA LEU A 58 -8.78 -6.33 -15.26
C LEU A 58 -10.18 -6.94 -15.30
N ALA A 59 -10.24 -8.26 -15.54
CA ALA A 59 -11.41 -9.01 -15.14
C ALA A 59 -11.62 -8.53 -13.71
N LYS A 60 -12.69 -7.77 -13.48
CA LYS A 60 -13.16 -7.42 -12.15
C LYS A 60 -13.03 -8.73 -11.40
N ALA A 61 -12.00 -8.83 -10.56
CA ALA A 61 -11.83 -10.00 -9.74
C ALA A 61 -13.17 -10.06 -8.99
N GLU A 62 -14.06 -10.90 -9.48
CA GLU A 62 -15.17 -11.33 -8.70
C GLU A 62 -14.51 -11.79 -7.43
N ALA A 63 -14.76 -11.05 -6.37
CA ALA A 63 -14.41 -11.48 -5.04
C ALA A 63 -14.86 -12.95 -5.03
N PRO A 64 -13.95 -13.91 -4.82
CA PRO A 64 -14.31 -15.31 -4.96
C PRO A 64 -15.58 -15.50 -4.15
N ALA A 65 -16.67 -15.82 -4.86
CA ALA A 65 -17.95 -16.06 -4.26
C ALA A 65 -17.69 -17.01 -3.12
N ALA A 66 -18.19 -16.68 -1.93
CA ALA A 66 -17.98 -17.33 -0.65
C ALA A 66 -17.79 -18.84 -0.78
N SER A 67 -16.60 -19.27 -1.16
CA SER A 67 -16.13 -20.61 -0.90
C SER A 67 -16.02 -20.68 0.61
N GLY A 68 -16.63 -21.64 1.26
CA GLY A 68 -16.54 -21.82 2.71
C GLY A 68 -15.11 -21.69 3.22
N PRO A 69 -14.88 -21.68 4.53
CA PRO A 69 -13.58 -21.37 5.10
C PRO A 69 -12.47 -22.16 4.39
N LYS A 70 -11.47 -21.44 3.90
CA LYS A 70 -10.37 -22.05 3.14
C LYS A 70 -9.57 -22.97 4.06
N ASP A 71 -9.21 -24.13 3.55
CA ASP A 71 -8.37 -25.08 4.28
C ASP A 71 -6.93 -24.54 4.47
N GLY A 72 -6.25 -25.02 5.50
CA GLY A 72 -4.92 -24.54 5.89
C GLY A 72 -3.88 -24.55 4.76
N PRO A 73 -3.73 -25.63 3.96
CA PRO A 73 -2.84 -25.66 2.80
C PRO A 73 -3.14 -24.56 1.77
N THR A 74 -4.41 -24.33 1.46
CA THR A 74 -4.83 -23.29 0.51
C THR A 74 -4.50 -21.92 1.03
N VAL A 75 -4.76 -21.62 2.31
CA VAL A 75 -4.40 -20.36 2.95
C VAL A 75 -2.87 -20.18 2.96
N PHE A 76 -2.14 -21.21 3.33
CA PHE A 76 -0.67 -21.15 3.32
C PHE A 76 -0.14 -20.78 1.94
N ASN A 77 -0.57 -21.47 0.91
CA ASN A 77 -0.06 -21.25 -0.46
C ASN A 77 -0.43 -19.87 -1.01
N SER A 78 -1.63 -19.38 -0.69
CA SER A 78 -2.12 -18.10 -1.23
C SER A 78 -1.59 -16.86 -0.49
N VAL A 79 -1.28 -16.98 0.80
CA VAL A 79 -0.92 -15.83 1.65
C VAL A 79 0.47 -15.99 2.27
N CYS A 80 0.72 -17.07 2.98
CA CYS A 80 1.91 -17.24 3.82
C CYS A 80 3.15 -17.66 3.00
N GLY A 81 2.93 -18.45 1.95
CA GLY A 81 3.99 -19.06 1.14
C GLY A 81 4.91 -18.07 0.45
N ALA A 82 4.44 -16.86 0.14
CA ALA A 82 5.26 -15.82 -0.47
C ALA A 82 6.54 -15.54 0.35
N CYS A 83 6.43 -15.51 1.67
CA CYS A 83 7.55 -15.29 2.58
C CYS A 83 8.11 -16.59 3.15
N HIS A 84 7.24 -17.53 3.55
CA HIS A 84 7.67 -18.74 4.26
C HIS A 84 8.22 -19.85 3.35
N ASN A 85 8.09 -19.75 2.03
CA ASN A 85 8.79 -20.62 1.09
C ASN A 85 10.19 -20.08 0.73
N THR A 86 10.35 -18.75 0.74
CA THR A 86 11.58 -18.09 0.26
C THR A 86 12.50 -17.61 1.37
N GLY A 87 11.96 -17.38 2.57
CA GLY A 87 12.67 -16.74 3.68
C GLY A 87 12.68 -15.21 3.58
N ALA A 88 11.81 -14.62 2.76
CA ALA A 88 11.70 -13.17 2.59
C ALA A 88 11.45 -12.47 3.94
N ALA A 89 12.02 -11.29 4.11
CA ALA A 89 11.93 -10.48 5.34
C ALA A 89 12.32 -11.23 6.63
N GLY A 90 13.17 -12.25 6.53
CA GLY A 90 13.60 -13.06 7.68
C GLY A 90 12.57 -14.08 8.16
N ALA A 91 11.57 -14.40 7.32
CA ALA A 91 10.59 -15.43 7.64
C ALA A 91 11.27 -16.82 7.74
N PRO A 92 10.94 -17.64 8.74
CA PRO A 92 11.44 -19.01 8.79
C PRO A 92 10.82 -19.81 7.64
N LYS A 93 11.67 -20.45 6.86
CA LYS A 93 11.22 -21.27 5.74
C LYS A 93 10.48 -22.51 6.21
N LEU A 94 9.51 -22.98 5.43
CA LEU A 94 8.71 -24.14 5.76
C LEU A 94 9.55 -25.43 5.90
N ASP A 95 10.64 -25.54 5.15
CA ASP A 95 11.56 -26.68 5.16
C ASP A 95 12.67 -26.59 6.24
N ASP A 96 12.81 -25.44 6.89
CA ASP A 96 13.83 -25.20 7.92
C ASP A 96 13.33 -25.52 9.33
N LYS A 97 13.37 -26.80 9.69
CA LYS A 97 12.97 -27.26 11.02
C LYS A 97 13.75 -26.62 12.16
N ALA A 98 15.03 -26.29 11.93
CA ALA A 98 15.88 -25.66 12.95
C ALA A 98 15.39 -24.23 13.26
N ALA A 99 15.03 -23.47 12.25
CA ALA A 99 14.44 -22.14 12.43
C ALA A 99 13.07 -22.20 13.10
N TRP A 100 12.29 -23.26 12.90
CA TRP A 100 11.01 -23.44 13.54
C TRP A 100 11.07 -23.97 14.97
N ALA A 101 12.06 -24.76 15.34
CA ALA A 101 12.14 -25.38 16.65
C ALA A 101 11.93 -24.41 17.84
N PRO A 102 12.61 -23.26 17.92
CA PRO A 102 12.40 -22.31 19.03
C PRO A 102 11.01 -21.64 19.01
N ARG A 103 10.34 -21.62 17.84
CA ARG A 103 8.99 -21.08 17.70
C ARG A 103 7.95 -22.08 18.15
N VAL A 104 8.09 -23.33 17.72
CA VAL A 104 7.23 -24.45 18.12
C VAL A 104 7.28 -24.69 19.62
N ALA A 105 8.45 -24.52 20.24
CA ALA A 105 8.63 -24.62 21.69
C ALA A 105 7.81 -23.59 22.50
N GLN A 106 7.41 -22.46 21.88
CA GLN A 106 6.57 -21.44 22.54
C GLN A 106 5.09 -21.88 22.64
N GLY A 107 4.74 -22.98 22.00
CA GLY A 107 3.39 -23.51 21.99
C GLY A 107 2.48 -22.95 20.91
N LYS A 108 1.50 -23.73 20.55
CA LYS A 108 0.56 -23.49 19.43
C LYS A 108 -0.19 -22.17 19.56
N GLU A 109 -0.67 -21.84 20.75
CA GLU A 109 -1.41 -20.60 21.03
C GLU A 109 -0.58 -19.34 20.77
N THR A 110 0.72 -19.38 21.09
CA THR A 110 1.62 -18.26 20.83
C THR A 110 1.85 -18.07 19.32
N LEU A 111 1.88 -19.17 18.56
CA LEU A 111 1.98 -19.13 17.10
C LEU A 111 0.73 -18.54 16.46
N TYR A 112 -0.44 -18.92 16.92
CA TYR A 112 -1.71 -18.34 16.49
C TYR A 112 -1.75 -16.83 16.72
N LYS A 113 -1.43 -16.39 17.95
CA LYS A 113 -1.38 -14.97 18.28
C LYS A 113 -0.40 -14.21 17.39
N SER A 114 0.77 -14.80 17.12
CA SER A 114 1.77 -14.19 16.24
C SER A 114 1.31 -14.10 14.79
N ALA A 115 0.61 -15.10 14.28
CA ALA A 115 0.11 -15.08 12.90
C ALA A 115 -1.07 -14.11 12.74
N ILE A 116 -1.97 -14.03 13.72
CA ILE A 116 -3.13 -13.16 13.70
C ILE A 116 -2.72 -11.70 13.93
N GLY A 117 -1.89 -11.45 14.94
CA GLY A 117 -1.49 -10.10 15.34
C GLY A 117 -0.28 -9.54 14.59
N GLY A 118 0.44 -10.40 13.85
CA GLY A 118 1.72 -10.04 13.23
C GLY A 118 2.91 -10.17 14.19
N LYS A 119 4.13 -10.26 13.65
CA LYS A 119 5.37 -10.33 14.44
C LYS A 119 6.55 -9.80 13.66
N ASN A 120 7.22 -8.77 14.16
CA ASN A 120 8.34 -8.10 13.49
C ASN A 120 7.95 -7.63 12.07
N ALA A 121 8.62 -8.15 11.04
CA ALA A 121 8.31 -7.83 9.64
C ALA A 121 7.07 -8.57 9.09
N MET A 122 6.53 -9.54 9.83
CA MET A 122 5.30 -10.24 9.42
C MET A 122 4.08 -9.40 9.76
N PRO A 123 3.28 -8.98 8.76
CA PRO A 123 2.07 -8.22 9.00
C PRO A 123 0.98 -9.10 9.64
N PRO A 124 -0.01 -8.50 10.33
CA PRO A 124 -1.18 -9.22 10.83
C PRO A 124 -1.84 -10.05 9.75
N LYS A 125 -2.13 -11.33 10.03
CA LYS A 125 -2.77 -12.29 9.10
C LYS A 125 -2.05 -12.43 7.75
N GLY A 126 -0.74 -12.16 7.72
CA GLY A 126 0.03 -12.13 6.49
C GLY A 126 -0.38 -11.02 5.51
N GLY A 127 -1.04 -9.97 5.98
CA GLY A 127 -1.59 -8.87 5.17
C GLY A 127 -2.93 -9.18 4.52
N SER A 128 -3.59 -10.29 4.90
CA SER A 128 -4.89 -10.68 4.35
C SER A 128 -6.06 -10.28 5.26
N SER A 129 -7.28 -10.35 4.71
CA SER A 129 -8.53 -10.15 5.45
C SER A 129 -9.22 -11.47 5.88
N LEU A 130 -8.46 -12.57 5.91
CA LEU A 130 -8.97 -13.88 6.29
C LEU A 130 -9.42 -13.92 7.76
N SER A 131 -10.32 -14.83 8.07
CA SER A 131 -10.77 -15.08 9.43
C SER A 131 -9.65 -15.66 10.30
N ASP A 132 -9.76 -15.49 11.61
CA ASP A 132 -8.78 -16.05 12.55
C ASP A 132 -8.69 -17.57 12.45
N ASP A 133 -9.80 -18.24 12.17
CA ASP A 133 -9.85 -19.70 12.05
C ASP A 133 -9.14 -20.20 10.78
N GLU A 134 -9.27 -19.48 9.66
CA GLU A 134 -8.50 -19.78 8.46
C GLU A 134 -6.99 -19.59 8.68
N ILE A 135 -6.59 -18.54 9.41
CA ILE A 135 -5.19 -18.33 9.79
C ILE A 135 -4.69 -19.43 10.73
N LYS A 136 -5.49 -19.85 11.71
CA LYS A 136 -5.14 -20.99 12.58
C LYS A 136 -4.96 -22.28 11.76
N GLY A 137 -5.83 -22.52 10.79
CA GLY A 137 -5.70 -23.67 9.88
C GLY A 137 -4.36 -23.64 9.11
N ALA A 138 -3.91 -22.48 8.64
CA ALA A 138 -2.61 -22.34 7.99
C ALA A 138 -1.43 -22.58 8.94
N VAL A 139 -1.53 -22.11 10.18
CA VAL A 139 -0.51 -22.41 11.21
C VAL A 139 -0.47 -23.90 11.52
N ASP A 140 -1.60 -24.57 11.59
CA ASP A 140 -1.68 -26.02 11.81
C ASP A 140 -1.03 -26.80 10.65
N TYR A 141 -1.25 -26.35 9.43
CA TYR A 141 -0.57 -26.91 8.27
C TYR A 141 0.96 -26.76 8.37
N ILE A 142 1.47 -25.54 8.71
CA ILE A 142 2.90 -25.34 8.95
C ILE A 142 3.41 -26.31 10.02
N LEU A 143 2.73 -26.39 11.16
CA LEU A 143 3.12 -27.27 12.28
C LEU A 143 3.18 -28.74 11.87
N SER A 144 2.32 -29.19 10.95
CA SER A 144 2.36 -30.55 10.43
C SER A 144 3.59 -30.85 9.57
N LYS A 145 4.22 -29.81 9.00
CA LYS A 145 5.41 -29.94 8.13
C LYS A 145 6.73 -29.79 8.89
N VAL A 146 6.73 -29.05 9.99
CA VAL A 146 7.97 -28.68 10.69
C VAL A 146 8.23 -29.49 11.96
N LYS A 147 7.25 -30.28 12.40
CA LYS A 147 7.41 -31.23 13.53
C LYS A 147 8.26 -32.44 13.15
#